data_cfad4ff8d30237bbdd24c8ca0c55d46c
#
_entry.id   cfad4ff8d30237bbdd24c8ca0c55d46c
#
_cell.length_a   1.000
_cell.length_b   1.000
_cell.length_c   1.000
_cell.angle_alpha   90.00
_cell.angle_beta   90.00
_cell.angle_gamma   90.00
#
_symmetry.space_group_name_H-M   'P 1'
#
loop_
_entity.id
_entity.type
_entity.pdbx_description
1 polymer ?
#
loop_
_entity_poly.entity_id
_entity_poly.type
_entity_poly.pdbx_seq_one_letter_code
_entity_poly.pdbx_strand_id
1 'polypeptide(L)'
;MTHDGVREATKRAIAVAKESGAVISFDPNLRPPLWNSLEDAKVQVAYGLGQCDVLKISDNEIQWFTGEEDFDAGTAKLRKEYDIPLILLSMGRDGSRAYYKDLKVEAAPFLQESTIETTGAGDTFGGSCLHYILKYGLDDLDESRLKEMLTFANAAASIVTTRKGALRVMPEIEEVESFIQSRN
;
A
#
# COMPACT_ATOMS: atom_id res chain seq x y z
N MET A 1 16.40 -1.26 0.33
CA MET A 1 17.47 -0.24 0.55
C MET A 1 18.37 -0.56 1.77
N THR A 2 18.45 -1.82 2.16
CA THR A 2 19.22 -2.30 3.32
C THR A 2 20.73 -2.37 3.11
N HIS A 3 21.20 -2.36 1.86
CA HIS A 3 22.61 -2.41 1.48
C HIS A 3 22.97 -1.30 0.49
N ASP A 4 24.21 -0.80 0.53
CA ASP A 4 24.65 0.37 -0.25
C ASP A 4 24.44 0.20 -1.76
N GLY A 5 24.82 -0.93 -2.34
CA GLY A 5 24.64 -1.16 -3.78
C GLY A 5 23.17 -1.15 -4.23
N VAL A 6 22.28 -1.76 -3.43
CA VAL A 6 20.82 -1.72 -3.69
C VAL A 6 20.28 -0.31 -3.47
N ARG A 7 20.76 0.40 -2.45
CA ARG A 7 20.38 1.78 -2.13
C ARG A 7 20.68 2.71 -3.29
N GLU A 8 21.91 2.67 -3.83
CA GLU A 8 22.31 3.48 -4.98
C GLU A 8 21.55 3.11 -6.26
N ALA A 9 21.35 1.82 -6.52
CA ALA A 9 20.57 1.36 -7.66
C ALA A 9 19.10 1.85 -7.59
N THR A 10 18.49 1.79 -6.39
CA THR A 10 17.12 2.27 -6.16
C THR A 10 17.03 3.78 -6.39
N LYS A 11 17.95 4.57 -5.85
CA LYS A 11 17.99 6.03 -6.06
C LYS A 11 18.12 6.38 -7.53
N ARG A 12 19.00 5.67 -8.26
CA ARG A 12 19.17 5.87 -9.70
C ARG A 12 17.89 5.52 -10.48
N ALA A 13 17.22 4.41 -10.13
CA ALA A 13 15.96 4.02 -10.75
C ALA A 13 14.88 5.07 -10.54
N ILE A 14 14.75 5.61 -9.32
CA ILE A 14 13.82 6.70 -9.00
C ILE A 14 14.12 7.96 -9.82
N ALA A 15 15.40 8.35 -9.94
CA ALA A 15 15.79 9.51 -10.73
C ALA A 15 15.36 9.36 -12.20
N VAL A 16 15.65 8.20 -12.81
CA VAL A 16 15.23 7.90 -14.20
C VAL A 16 13.71 7.89 -14.34
N ALA A 17 12.99 7.31 -13.39
CA ALA A 17 11.53 7.28 -13.38
C ALA A 17 10.94 8.71 -13.35
N LYS A 18 11.46 9.57 -12.48
CA LYS A 18 11.05 10.99 -12.42
C LYS A 18 11.33 11.75 -13.70
N GLU A 19 12.51 11.57 -14.29
CA GLU A 19 12.87 12.19 -15.57
C GLU A 19 11.94 11.76 -16.71
N SER A 20 11.39 10.55 -16.65
CA SER A 20 10.44 10.02 -17.63
C SER A 20 8.97 10.37 -17.33
N GLY A 21 8.68 11.04 -16.23
CA GLY A 21 7.32 11.36 -15.79
C GLY A 21 6.52 10.14 -15.30
N ALA A 22 7.19 9.09 -14.87
CA ALA A 22 6.54 7.90 -14.36
C ALA A 22 6.00 8.12 -12.94
N VAL A 23 4.82 7.56 -12.65
CA VAL A 23 4.27 7.51 -11.29
C VAL A 23 5.11 6.56 -10.44
N ILE A 24 5.52 7.02 -9.27
CA ILE A 24 6.33 6.26 -8.33
C ILE A 24 5.43 5.76 -7.19
N SER A 25 5.31 4.44 -7.06
CA SER A 25 4.68 3.82 -5.89
C SER A 25 5.73 3.34 -4.89
N PHE A 26 5.41 3.49 -3.62
CA PHE A 26 6.29 3.06 -2.52
C PHE A 26 5.51 2.25 -1.48
N ASP A 27 6.04 1.09 -1.11
CA ASP A 27 5.64 0.28 0.04
C ASP A 27 6.89 0.10 0.92
N PRO A 28 6.96 0.70 2.12
CA PRO A 28 8.09 0.53 3.03
C PRO A 28 8.38 -0.94 3.34
N ASN A 29 7.34 -1.71 3.53
CA ASN A 29 7.38 -3.14 3.77
C ASN A 29 8.45 -3.51 4.81
N LEU A 30 8.42 -2.82 5.95
CA LEU A 30 9.47 -2.84 6.95
C LEU A 30 9.70 -4.25 7.50
N ARG A 31 10.95 -4.68 7.46
CA ARG A 31 11.43 -5.93 8.04
C ARG A 31 12.60 -5.61 8.96
N PRO A 32 12.36 -5.31 10.26
CA PRO A 32 13.40 -4.88 11.18
C PRO A 32 14.68 -5.75 11.17
N PRO A 33 14.60 -7.10 11.09
CA PRO A 33 15.82 -7.93 11.08
C PRO A 33 16.74 -7.76 9.87
N LEU A 34 16.27 -7.10 8.80
CA LEU A 34 17.08 -6.85 7.61
C LEU A 34 17.88 -5.55 7.68
N TRP A 35 17.69 -4.75 8.72
CA TRP A 35 18.33 -3.45 8.89
C TRP A 35 19.42 -3.49 9.97
N ASN A 36 20.46 -2.69 9.80
CA ASN A 36 21.49 -2.52 10.81
C ASN A 36 20.94 -1.80 12.07
N SER A 37 20.02 -0.87 11.86
CA SER A 37 19.26 -0.20 12.93
C SER A 37 17.90 0.29 12.41
N LEU A 38 16.96 0.54 13.31
CA LEU A 38 15.68 1.16 12.96
C LEU A 38 15.84 2.63 12.57
N GLU A 39 16.88 3.29 13.04
CA GLU A 39 17.25 4.65 12.65
C GLU A 39 17.67 4.70 11.18
N ASP A 40 18.52 3.76 10.72
CA ASP A 40 18.88 3.64 9.30
C ASP A 40 17.65 3.32 8.44
N ALA A 41 16.79 2.40 8.90
CA ALA A 41 15.52 2.11 8.25
C ALA A 41 14.66 3.39 8.11
N LYS A 42 14.52 4.17 9.17
CA LYS A 42 13.72 5.41 9.18
C LYS A 42 14.23 6.42 8.18
N VAL A 43 15.56 6.60 8.07
CA VAL A 43 16.19 7.50 7.08
C VAL A 43 15.87 7.03 5.64
N GLN A 44 15.95 5.74 5.37
CA GLN A 44 15.68 5.23 4.01
C GLN A 44 14.19 5.22 3.67
N VAL A 45 13.30 4.99 4.65
CA VAL A 45 11.85 5.14 4.47
C VAL A 45 11.51 6.60 4.21
N ALA A 46 12.05 7.55 5.00
CA ALA A 46 11.89 8.99 4.78
C ALA A 46 12.29 9.40 3.35
N TYR A 47 13.41 8.88 2.85
CA TYR A 47 13.80 9.11 1.46
C TYR A 47 12.75 8.60 0.48
N GLY A 48 12.20 7.39 0.67
CA GLY A 48 11.15 6.83 -0.20
C GLY A 48 9.86 7.66 -0.17
N LEU A 49 9.45 8.09 1.03
CA LEU A 49 8.27 8.96 1.22
C LEU A 49 8.40 10.28 0.45
N GLY A 50 9.58 10.89 0.45
CA GLY A 50 9.85 12.13 -0.30
C GLY A 50 9.97 11.94 -1.83
N GLN A 51 9.83 10.72 -2.33
CA GLN A 51 9.95 10.43 -3.77
C GLN A 51 8.67 9.90 -4.40
N CYS A 52 7.74 9.37 -3.61
CA CYS A 52 6.59 8.65 -4.14
C CYS A 52 5.37 9.54 -4.39
N ASP A 53 4.59 9.14 -5.39
CA ASP A 53 3.28 9.69 -5.72
C ASP A 53 2.16 8.86 -5.07
N VAL A 54 2.42 7.57 -4.87
CA VAL A 54 1.50 6.62 -4.23
C VAL A 54 2.24 5.92 -3.10
N LEU A 55 1.77 6.09 -1.89
CA LEU A 55 2.24 5.37 -0.71
C LEU A 55 1.25 4.28 -0.34
N LYS A 56 1.67 3.01 -0.31
CA LYS A 56 0.96 1.98 0.44
C LYS A 56 1.71 1.79 1.76
N ILE A 57 0.99 1.85 2.87
CA ILE A 57 1.57 1.71 4.22
C ILE A 57 0.61 0.91 5.11
N SER A 58 1.16 0.10 6.03
CA SER A 58 0.35 -0.61 7.01
C SER A 58 0.14 0.20 8.29
N ASP A 59 -0.85 -0.22 9.08
CA ASP A 59 -1.16 0.31 10.41
C ASP A 59 0.08 0.39 11.33
N ASN A 60 0.81 -0.71 11.45
CA ASN A 60 2.03 -0.76 12.26
C ASN A 60 3.14 0.16 11.72
N GLU A 61 3.29 0.26 10.41
CA GLU A 61 4.34 1.08 9.79
C GLU A 61 4.06 2.57 9.95
N ILE A 62 2.81 3.00 9.77
CA ILE A 62 2.48 4.42 9.96
C ILE A 62 2.67 4.84 11.41
N GLN A 63 2.27 4.02 12.38
CA GLN A 63 2.49 4.27 13.79
C GLN A 63 4.00 4.31 14.13
N TRP A 64 4.76 3.33 13.65
CA TRP A 64 6.21 3.30 13.85
C TRP A 64 6.91 4.53 13.28
N PHE A 65 6.53 4.95 12.07
CA PHE A 65 7.21 6.05 11.39
C PHE A 65 6.86 7.40 11.98
N THR A 66 5.57 7.65 12.22
CA THR A 66 5.05 8.95 12.65
C THR A 66 5.05 9.14 14.17
N GLY A 67 4.96 8.06 14.93
CA GLY A 67 4.75 8.07 16.37
C GLY A 67 3.31 8.41 16.79
N GLU A 68 2.39 8.53 15.82
CA GLU A 68 0.97 8.81 16.08
C GLU A 68 0.20 7.49 16.24
N GLU A 69 -0.66 7.39 17.25
CA GLU A 69 -1.57 6.24 17.43
C GLU A 69 -2.79 6.35 16.51
N ASP A 70 -3.27 7.57 16.29
CA ASP A 70 -4.37 7.85 15.38
C ASP A 70 -3.90 7.88 13.92
N PHE A 71 -4.54 7.10 13.07
CA PHE A 71 -4.14 6.96 11.66
C PHE A 71 -4.41 8.22 10.83
N ASP A 72 -5.45 9.00 11.17
CA ASP A 72 -5.74 10.25 10.47
C ASP A 72 -4.67 11.30 10.82
N ALA A 73 -4.27 11.37 12.09
CA ALA A 73 -3.17 12.23 12.53
C ALA A 73 -1.84 11.81 11.88
N GLY A 74 -1.53 10.51 11.88
CA GLY A 74 -0.35 9.96 11.22
C GLY A 74 -0.30 10.29 9.72
N THR A 75 -1.42 10.10 9.03
CA THR A 75 -1.55 10.42 7.59
C THR A 75 -1.40 11.93 7.33
N ALA A 76 -2.04 12.77 8.15
CA ALA A 76 -1.92 14.22 8.02
C ALA A 76 -0.46 14.69 8.20
N LYS A 77 0.27 14.08 9.15
CA LYS A 77 1.69 14.34 9.37
C LYS A 77 2.53 13.96 8.14
N LEU A 78 2.31 12.76 7.57
CA LEU A 78 3.01 12.32 6.36
C LEU A 78 2.74 13.26 5.18
N ARG A 79 1.48 13.62 4.94
CA ARG A 79 1.11 14.52 3.84
C ARG A 79 1.70 15.91 4.00
N LYS A 80 1.75 16.43 5.22
CA LYS A 80 2.35 17.73 5.51
C LYS A 80 3.86 17.76 5.26
N GLU A 81 4.55 16.64 5.54
CA GLU A 81 6.01 16.57 5.46
C GLU A 81 6.49 16.17 4.06
N TYR A 82 5.77 15.30 3.36
CA TYR A 82 6.23 14.67 2.12
C TYR A 82 5.40 14.96 0.88
N ASP A 83 4.26 15.68 1.02
CA ASP A 83 3.36 16.06 -0.09
C ASP A 83 2.93 14.86 -0.97
N ILE A 84 2.55 13.75 -0.34
CA ILE A 84 2.18 12.51 -1.03
C ILE A 84 0.75 12.62 -1.57
N PRO A 85 0.53 12.52 -2.90
CA PRO A 85 -0.79 12.66 -3.50
C PRO A 85 -1.81 11.62 -3.04
N LEU A 86 -1.41 10.33 -2.99
CA LEU A 86 -2.27 9.23 -2.59
C LEU A 86 -1.61 8.37 -1.51
N ILE A 87 -2.28 8.23 -0.37
CA ILE A 87 -1.89 7.30 0.70
C ILE A 87 -2.94 6.20 0.82
N LEU A 88 -2.50 4.96 0.72
CA LEU A 88 -3.27 3.73 0.87
C LEU A 88 -2.85 3.05 2.17
N LEU A 89 -3.71 3.11 3.19
CA LEU A 89 -3.47 2.52 4.49
C LEU A 89 -4.17 1.16 4.58
N SER A 90 -3.41 0.09 4.77
CA SER A 90 -3.93 -1.24 5.03
C SER A 90 -3.93 -1.52 6.54
N MET A 91 -5.09 -1.94 7.08
CA MET A 91 -5.32 -2.14 8.52
C MET A 91 -5.71 -3.59 8.84
N GLY A 92 -5.28 -4.55 8.02
CA GLY A 92 -5.55 -5.97 8.22
C GLY A 92 -7.05 -6.27 8.38
N ARG A 93 -7.43 -6.70 9.58
CA ARG A 93 -8.83 -7.07 9.90
C ARG A 93 -9.79 -5.87 10.02
N ASP A 94 -9.27 -4.67 10.06
CA ASP A 94 -10.04 -3.43 10.14
C ASP A 94 -10.26 -2.79 8.76
N GLY A 95 -9.80 -3.45 7.67
CA GLY A 95 -10.00 -3.02 6.30
C GLY A 95 -8.92 -2.07 5.80
N SER A 96 -9.31 -1.04 5.08
CA SER A 96 -8.36 -0.10 4.47
C SER A 96 -8.92 1.30 4.32
N ARG A 97 -8.01 2.28 4.18
CA ARG A 97 -8.34 3.68 3.90
C ARG A 97 -7.51 4.20 2.73
N ALA A 98 -8.10 5.10 1.95
CA ALA A 98 -7.40 5.92 0.98
C ALA A 98 -7.54 7.40 1.36
N TYR A 99 -6.44 8.12 1.29
CA TYR A 99 -6.39 9.58 1.49
C TYR A 99 -5.86 10.21 0.21
N TYR A 100 -6.73 10.95 -0.47
CA TYR A 100 -6.42 11.55 -1.77
C TYR A 100 -7.06 12.93 -1.87
N LYS A 101 -6.27 13.97 -2.15
CA LYS A 101 -6.75 15.37 -2.09
C LYS A 101 -7.47 15.62 -0.75
N ASP A 102 -8.72 16.07 -0.77
CA ASP A 102 -9.54 16.27 0.43
C ASP A 102 -10.42 15.06 0.78
N LEU A 103 -10.27 13.95 0.04
CA LEU A 103 -11.04 12.73 0.22
C LEU A 103 -10.37 11.80 1.24
N LYS A 104 -11.19 11.23 2.11
CA LYS A 104 -10.89 10.06 2.93
C LYS A 104 -11.95 9.01 2.63
N VAL A 105 -11.53 7.89 2.08
CA VAL A 105 -12.42 6.79 1.71
C VAL A 105 -12.03 5.54 2.50
N GLU A 106 -13.01 4.85 3.06
CA GLU A 106 -12.79 3.63 3.85
C GLU A 106 -13.48 2.45 3.19
N ALA A 107 -12.86 1.27 3.24
CA ALA A 107 -13.46 0.02 2.82
C ALA A 107 -13.33 -1.06 3.90
N ALA A 108 -14.44 -1.75 4.16
CA ALA A 108 -14.49 -2.83 5.12
C ALA A 108 -13.62 -4.02 4.68
N PRO A 109 -13.12 -4.83 5.63
CA PRO A 109 -12.37 -6.03 5.31
C PRO A 109 -13.31 -7.15 4.82
N PHE A 110 -12.76 -8.10 4.07
CA PHE A 110 -13.39 -9.38 3.81
C PHE A 110 -12.77 -10.43 4.74
N LEU A 111 -13.40 -10.69 5.86
CA LEU A 111 -12.89 -11.64 6.86
C LEU A 111 -13.06 -13.08 6.39
N GLN A 112 -12.02 -13.90 6.57
CA GLN A 112 -12.01 -15.34 6.28
C GLN A 112 -11.92 -16.15 7.58
N GLU A 113 -12.74 -17.21 7.65
CA GLU A 113 -12.67 -18.17 8.77
C GLU A 113 -11.46 -19.10 8.65
N SER A 114 -10.99 -19.33 7.41
CA SER A 114 -9.94 -20.27 7.06
C SER A 114 -8.62 -19.59 6.68
N THR A 115 -8.21 -18.54 7.41
CA THR A 115 -6.90 -17.91 7.18
C THR A 115 -5.77 -18.90 7.49
N ILE A 116 -4.91 -19.18 6.51
CA ILE A 116 -3.74 -20.05 6.61
C ILE A 116 -2.49 -19.25 6.91
N GLU A 117 -2.24 -18.21 6.11
CA GLU A 117 -1.11 -17.30 6.28
C GLU A 117 -1.42 -15.94 5.67
N THR A 118 -0.67 -14.91 6.07
CA THR A 118 -0.87 -13.53 5.58
C THR A 118 0.22 -13.08 4.62
N THR A 119 1.12 -13.98 4.23
CA THR A 119 2.21 -13.69 3.28
C THR A 119 1.63 -13.27 1.94
N GLY A 120 2.08 -12.15 1.41
CA GLY A 120 1.63 -11.62 0.12
C GLY A 120 0.29 -10.85 0.15
N ALA A 121 -0.44 -10.84 1.27
CA ALA A 121 -1.71 -10.08 1.35
C ALA A 121 -1.49 -8.57 1.14
N GLY A 122 -0.46 -8.00 1.76
CA GLY A 122 -0.08 -6.59 1.57
C GLY A 122 0.34 -6.28 0.12
N ASP A 123 1.14 -7.17 -0.49
CA ASP A 123 1.58 -7.03 -1.88
C ASP A 123 0.39 -7.14 -2.85
N THR A 124 -0.55 -8.08 -2.59
CA THR A 124 -1.77 -8.24 -3.39
C THR A 124 -2.67 -7.00 -3.26
N PHE A 125 -2.84 -6.48 -2.05
CA PHE A 125 -3.57 -5.22 -1.83
C PHE A 125 -2.94 -4.07 -2.62
N GLY A 126 -1.63 -3.84 -2.47
CA GLY A 126 -0.91 -2.79 -3.19
C GLY A 126 -0.98 -2.96 -4.71
N GLY A 127 -0.73 -4.18 -5.21
CA GLY A 127 -0.82 -4.50 -6.64
C GLY A 127 -2.22 -4.26 -7.23
N SER A 128 -3.27 -4.65 -6.49
CA SER A 128 -4.66 -4.37 -6.88
C SER A 128 -4.96 -2.87 -6.95
N CYS A 129 -4.49 -2.08 -5.99
CA CYS A 129 -4.64 -0.63 -6.04
C CYS A 129 -3.89 -0.02 -7.24
N LEU A 130 -2.67 -0.48 -7.53
CA LEU A 130 -1.92 -0.02 -8.71
C LEU A 130 -2.60 -0.38 -10.02
N HIS A 131 -3.28 -1.54 -10.12
CA HIS A 131 -4.10 -1.89 -11.27
C HIS A 131 -5.19 -0.84 -11.54
N TYR A 132 -5.90 -0.38 -10.49
CA TYR A 132 -6.92 0.66 -10.63
C TYR A 132 -6.34 2.03 -10.98
N ILE A 133 -5.16 2.38 -10.45
CA ILE A 133 -4.46 3.60 -10.82
C ILE A 133 -4.04 3.58 -12.29
N LEU A 134 -3.59 2.44 -12.81
CA LEU A 134 -3.30 2.28 -14.24
C LEU A 134 -4.55 2.36 -15.11
N LYS A 135 -5.68 1.83 -14.61
CA LYS A 135 -6.96 1.84 -15.32
C LYS A 135 -7.56 3.25 -15.44
N TYR A 136 -7.52 4.04 -14.38
CA TYR A 136 -8.20 5.33 -14.30
C TYR A 136 -7.29 6.54 -14.42
N GLY A 137 -6.00 6.40 -14.14
CA GLY A 137 -5.07 7.50 -13.91
C GLY A 137 -5.11 7.99 -12.45
N LEU A 138 -3.96 8.46 -11.95
CA LEU A 138 -3.85 8.96 -10.58
C LEU A 138 -4.66 10.24 -10.39
N ASP A 139 -4.66 11.13 -11.39
CA ASP A 139 -5.32 12.45 -11.31
C ASP A 139 -6.85 12.38 -11.38
N ASP A 140 -7.38 11.30 -11.95
CA ASP A 140 -8.81 11.09 -12.22
C ASP A 140 -9.52 10.27 -11.15
N LEU A 141 -8.86 10.00 -10.01
CA LEU A 141 -9.48 9.29 -8.89
C LEU A 141 -10.53 10.19 -8.19
N ASP A 142 -11.71 9.61 -7.97
CA ASP A 142 -12.80 10.18 -7.19
C ASP A 142 -13.20 9.22 -6.06
N GLU A 143 -14.16 9.63 -5.23
CA GLU A 143 -14.62 8.83 -4.09
C GLU A 143 -15.13 7.44 -4.51
N SER A 144 -15.88 7.36 -5.62
CA SER A 144 -16.45 6.10 -6.12
C SER A 144 -15.34 5.15 -6.60
N ARG A 145 -14.38 5.66 -7.38
CA ARG A 145 -13.23 4.87 -7.87
C ARG A 145 -12.31 4.43 -6.75
N LEU A 146 -12.08 5.29 -5.76
CA LEU A 146 -11.32 4.94 -4.55
C LEU A 146 -12.04 3.84 -3.76
N LYS A 147 -13.36 3.92 -3.62
CA LYS A 147 -14.16 2.89 -2.93
C LYS A 147 -14.11 1.55 -3.66
N GLU A 148 -14.28 1.56 -4.99
CA GLU A 148 -14.18 0.38 -5.84
C GLU A 148 -12.79 -0.26 -5.70
N MET A 149 -11.73 0.53 -5.85
CA MET A 149 -10.34 0.11 -5.71
C MET A 149 -10.07 -0.57 -4.36
N LEU A 150 -10.42 0.09 -3.25
CA LEU A 150 -10.19 -0.46 -1.91
C LEU A 150 -10.99 -1.73 -1.66
N THR A 151 -12.25 -1.78 -2.12
CA THR A 151 -13.11 -2.97 -1.98
C THR A 151 -12.51 -4.15 -2.72
N PHE A 152 -12.10 -3.95 -3.97
CA PHE A 152 -11.41 -4.99 -4.77
C PHE A 152 -10.10 -5.42 -4.11
N ALA A 153 -9.26 -4.48 -3.69
CA ALA A 153 -7.97 -4.77 -3.07
C ALA A 153 -8.11 -5.54 -1.74
N ASN A 154 -9.10 -5.18 -0.89
CA ASN A 154 -9.40 -5.92 0.33
C ASN A 154 -9.88 -7.35 0.04
N ALA A 155 -10.71 -7.53 -0.98
CA ALA A 155 -11.20 -8.85 -1.38
C ALA A 155 -10.05 -9.73 -1.90
N ALA A 156 -9.23 -9.20 -2.81
CA ALA A 156 -8.06 -9.91 -3.36
C ALA A 156 -7.07 -10.32 -2.26
N ALA A 157 -6.73 -9.38 -1.37
CA ALA A 157 -5.86 -9.65 -0.22
C ALA A 157 -6.44 -10.71 0.72
N SER A 158 -7.76 -10.68 0.94
CA SER A 158 -8.47 -11.69 1.75
C SER A 158 -8.36 -13.08 1.14
N ILE A 159 -8.56 -13.24 -0.16
CA ILE A 159 -8.46 -14.53 -0.85
C ILE A 159 -7.05 -15.14 -0.69
N VAL A 160 -6.00 -14.34 -0.86
CA VAL A 160 -4.61 -14.82 -0.69
C VAL A 160 -4.38 -15.42 0.69
N THR A 161 -4.98 -14.88 1.74
CA THR A 161 -4.78 -15.41 3.11
C THR A 161 -5.30 -16.82 3.31
N THR A 162 -6.16 -17.33 2.43
CA THR A 162 -6.70 -18.71 2.48
C THR A 162 -5.83 -19.72 1.75
N ARG A 163 -4.69 -19.30 1.19
CA ARG A 163 -3.81 -20.12 0.34
C ARG A 163 -2.39 -20.10 0.87
N LYS A 164 -1.68 -21.21 0.68
CA LYS A 164 -0.26 -21.27 1.04
C LYS A 164 0.61 -20.77 -0.12
N GLY A 165 1.34 -19.70 0.12
CA GLY A 165 2.24 -19.08 -0.86
C GLY A 165 1.94 -17.59 -1.00
N ALA A 166 2.60 -16.91 -1.92
CA ALA A 166 2.42 -15.49 -2.20
C ALA A 166 2.07 -15.26 -3.67
N LEU A 167 3.06 -15.01 -4.54
CA LEU A 167 2.84 -14.64 -5.93
C LEU A 167 1.98 -15.65 -6.73
N ARG A 168 2.20 -16.96 -6.51
CA ARG A 168 1.50 -18.03 -7.27
C ARG A 168 0.04 -18.24 -6.87
N VAL A 169 -0.39 -17.63 -5.78
CA VAL A 169 -1.75 -17.80 -5.23
C VAL A 169 -2.56 -16.52 -5.25
N MET A 170 -2.02 -15.47 -5.87
CA MET A 170 -2.77 -14.26 -6.14
C MET A 170 -3.96 -14.59 -7.04
N PRO A 171 -5.17 -14.09 -6.70
CA PRO A 171 -6.38 -14.40 -7.46
C PRO A 171 -6.40 -13.67 -8.80
N GLU A 172 -7.10 -14.28 -9.78
CA GLU A 172 -7.46 -13.60 -11.02
C GLU A 172 -8.60 -12.61 -10.77
N ILE A 173 -8.76 -11.64 -11.67
CA ILE A 173 -9.76 -10.55 -11.53
C ILE A 173 -11.17 -11.11 -11.37
N GLU A 174 -11.56 -12.07 -12.22
CA GLU A 174 -12.88 -12.69 -12.24
C GLU A 174 -13.19 -13.46 -10.93
N GLU A 175 -12.16 -14.00 -10.29
CA GLU A 175 -12.30 -14.67 -9.00
C GLU A 175 -12.61 -13.63 -7.89
N VAL A 176 -11.91 -12.51 -7.90
CA VAL A 176 -12.15 -11.43 -6.93
C VAL A 176 -13.54 -10.83 -7.10
N GLU A 177 -13.96 -10.55 -8.33
CA GLU A 177 -15.28 -10.03 -8.65
C GLU A 177 -16.40 -10.98 -8.19
N SER A 178 -16.26 -12.28 -8.50
CA SER A 178 -17.19 -13.32 -8.06
C SER A 178 -17.27 -13.41 -6.53
N PHE A 179 -16.13 -13.31 -5.87
CA PHE A 179 -16.07 -13.32 -4.40
C PHE A 179 -16.79 -12.12 -3.80
N ILE A 180 -16.60 -10.91 -4.32
CA ILE A 180 -17.30 -9.71 -3.86
C ILE A 180 -18.81 -9.87 -4.03
N GLN A 181 -19.27 -10.35 -5.20
CA GLN A 181 -20.70 -10.58 -5.47
C GLN A 181 -21.33 -11.58 -4.51
N SER A 182 -20.58 -12.60 -4.07
CA SER A 182 -21.07 -13.60 -3.14
C SER A 182 -21.24 -13.11 -1.69
N ARG A 183 -20.71 -11.92 -1.37
CA ARG A 183 -20.70 -11.33 -0.03
C ARG A 183 -21.63 -10.11 0.12
N ASN A 184 -22.21 -9.64 -1.01
CA ASN A 184 -23.26 -8.62 -1.05
C ASN A 184 -24.66 -9.27 -0.96
#